data_f1adf7e015af786b5295016718a94933
#
_entry.id   f1adf7e015af786b5295016718a94933
#
_cell.length_a   1.000
_cell.length_b   1.000
_cell.length_c   1.000
_cell.angle_alpha   90.00
_cell.angle_beta   90.00
_cell.angle_gamma   90.00
#
_symmetry.space_group_name_H-M   'P 1'
#
loop_
_entity.id
_entity.type
_entity.pdbx_description
1 polymer ?
#
loop_
_entity_poly.entity_id
_entity_poly.type
_entity_poly.pdbx_seq_one_letter_code
_entity_poly.pdbx_strand_id
1 'polypeptide(L)'
;MERWMRVPLWSGLATMVAGSITGGVMMLAPSGTAATGQAGALRSATAECTKANLSAKYKGGDAATSHYYGRIVLRNTSEETCYVKGYGGLSYVGKGNGTQIGAPADRTPSATPKTVLEPGDKVRSAIVETSFAPYPKKECRPTKVDGFRVYVPDETRSIFIAHPTTGCANPKVHLLEHKAYR
;
A
#
# COMPACT_ATOMS: atom_id res chain seq x y z
N MET A 1 41.01 9.14 -2.66
CA MET A 1 40.97 10.54 -3.13
C MET A 1 39.71 11.16 -2.60
N GLU A 2 39.84 11.81 -1.44
CA GLU A 2 38.76 12.49 -0.73
C GLU A 2 38.57 13.88 -1.33
N ARG A 3 37.33 14.26 -1.51
CA ARG A 3 36.99 15.65 -1.84
C ARG A 3 35.86 16.14 -0.92
N TRP A 4 36.30 16.79 0.15
CA TRP A 4 35.45 17.51 1.10
C TRP A 4 35.00 18.82 0.47
N MET A 5 33.69 19.09 0.37
CA MET A 5 33.18 20.41 0.03
C MET A 5 32.70 21.14 1.29
N ARG A 6 33.32 22.28 1.55
CA ARG A 6 33.05 23.18 2.68
C ARG A 6 31.84 24.06 2.39
N VAL A 7 30.99 24.24 3.41
CA VAL A 7 29.86 25.19 3.42
C VAL A 7 30.33 26.51 4.02
N PRO A 8 30.01 27.68 3.44
CA PRO A 8 30.33 28.99 4.07
C PRO A 8 29.21 29.42 5.02
N LEU A 9 29.64 29.84 6.22
CA LEU A 9 28.85 30.60 7.20
C LEU A 9 28.68 32.06 6.72
N TRP A 10 27.47 32.55 6.69
CA TRP A 10 27.20 33.97 6.56
C TRP A 10 26.73 34.53 7.90
N SER A 11 27.56 35.40 8.46
CA SER A 11 27.25 36.26 9.61
C SER A 11 26.62 37.56 9.09
N GLY A 12 25.41 37.89 9.53
CA GLY A 12 24.74 39.14 9.26
C GLY A 12 24.57 39.93 10.55
N LEU A 13 25.28 41.08 10.67
CA LEU A 13 25.17 42.04 11.75
C LEU A 13 23.80 42.73 11.77
N ALA A 14 23.23 42.86 12.96
CA ALA A 14 22.06 43.69 13.25
C ALA A 14 22.52 45.04 13.75
N THR A 15 22.09 46.13 13.13
CA THR A 15 22.26 47.51 13.57
C THR A 15 21.02 47.96 14.34
N MET A 16 21.22 48.37 15.60
CA MET A 16 20.22 49.08 16.42
C MET A 16 20.17 50.57 16.02
N VAL A 17 18.93 51.05 15.88
CA VAL A 17 18.68 52.52 15.88
C VAL A 17 17.69 52.82 17.01
N ALA A 18 18.16 53.60 17.97
CA ALA A 18 17.37 54.17 19.04
C ALA A 18 16.73 55.50 18.58
N GLY A 19 15.42 55.64 18.74
CA GLY A 19 14.70 56.89 18.50
C GLY A 19 13.64 57.10 19.58
N SER A 20 13.92 58.00 20.51
CA SER A 20 12.97 58.44 21.54
C SER A 20 12.11 59.55 20.99
N ILE A 21 10.77 59.45 21.07
CA ILE A 21 9.85 60.59 20.98
C ILE A 21 8.75 60.42 22.03
N THR A 22 8.74 61.34 22.98
CA THR A 22 7.70 61.58 24.00
C THR A 22 6.52 62.27 23.35
N GLY A 23 5.30 61.72 23.53
CA GLY A 23 4.06 62.39 23.14
C GLY A 23 2.87 61.64 23.73
N GLY A 24 2.35 62.14 24.87
CA GLY A 24 1.17 61.56 25.50
C GLY A 24 -0.09 61.96 24.74
N VAL A 25 -0.91 60.95 24.41
CA VAL A 25 -2.31 61.07 24.09
C VAL A 25 -3.05 59.94 24.74
N MET A 26 -3.94 60.32 25.67
CA MET A 26 -4.85 59.43 26.37
C MET A 26 -5.97 59.06 25.39
N MET A 27 -5.96 57.84 24.87
CA MET A 27 -7.10 57.32 24.08
C MET A 27 -7.72 56.11 24.79
N LEU A 28 -9.07 56.23 24.97
CA LEU A 28 -9.93 55.19 25.46
C LEU A 28 -9.75 53.91 24.62
N ALA A 29 -9.42 52.81 25.26
CA ALA A 29 -9.39 51.51 24.64
C ALA A 29 -10.78 51.01 24.38
N PRO A 30 -11.18 50.65 23.15
CA PRO A 30 -12.35 49.80 22.93
C PRO A 30 -12.04 48.40 23.42
N SER A 31 -12.91 47.86 24.26
CA SER A 31 -12.90 46.47 24.70
C SER A 31 -13.09 45.55 23.49
N GLY A 32 -12.01 45.16 22.86
CA GLY A 32 -11.99 44.18 21.80
C GLY A 32 -12.25 42.82 22.40
N THR A 33 -13.47 42.27 22.20
CA THR A 33 -13.76 40.86 22.40
C THR A 33 -12.79 40.03 21.56
N ALA A 34 -11.84 39.37 22.23
CA ALA A 34 -10.99 38.36 21.61
C ALA A 34 -11.90 37.22 21.12
N ALA A 35 -12.18 37.20 19.85
CA ALA A 35 -12.75 36.03 19.20
C ALA A 35 -11.70 34.92 19.30
N THR A 36 -11.89 34.00 20.23
CA THR A 36 -11.18 32.72 20.26
C THR A 36 -11.54 31.99 18.97
N GLY A 37 -10.73 32.19 17.92
CA GLY A 37 -10.78 31.39 16.73
C GLY A 37 -10.48 29.95 17.13
N GLN A 38 -11.53 29.13 17.26
CA GLN A 38 -11.37 27.68 17.23
C GLN A 38 -10.73 27.32 15.90
N ALA A 39 -9.43 27.08 15.92
CA ALA A 39 -8.75 26.38 14.85
C ALA A 39 -9.39 24.98 14.79
N GLY A 40 -10.43 24.84 13.99
CA GLY A 40 -11.01 23.55 13.64
C GLY A 40 -9.87 22.74 13.02
N ALA A 41 -9.36 21.77 13.76
CA ALA A 41 -8.42 20.80 13.23
C ALA A 41 -9.08 20.20 11.98
N LEU A 42 -8.60 20.57 10.82
CA LEU A 42 -8.96 19.93 9.57
C LEU A 42 -8.63 18.44 9.77
N ARG A 43 -9.66 17.63 9.98
CA ARG A 43 -9.49 16.17 9.99
C ARG A 43 -8.98 15.80 8.62
N SER A 44 -7.67 15.56 8.53
CA SER A 44 -7.05 15.03 7.33
C SER A 44 -7.81 13.74 6.96
N ALA A 45 -8.31 13.68 5.73
CA ALA A 45 -8.97 12.47 5.27
C ALA A 45 -7.98 11.31 5.35
N THR A 46 -8.44 10.17 5.94
CA THR A 46 -7.60 8.97 6.01
C THR A 46 -7.10 8.61 4.61
N ALA A 47 -5.78 8.52 4.45
CA ALA A 47 -5.13 8.20 3.19
C ALA A 47 -5.32 6.72 2.82
N GLU A 48 -5.18 6.40 1.54
CA GLU A 48 -5.14 5.03 1.07
C GLU A 48 -3.83 4.35 1.46
N CYS A 49 -3.90 3.07 1.82
CA CYS A 49 -2.70 2.30 2.17
C CYS A 49 -1.89 2.02 0.90
N THR A 50 -0.58 2.22 1.00
CA THR A 50 0.38 1.87 -0.05
C THR A 50 1.20 0.65 0.33
N LYS A 51 2.03 0.18 -0.58
CA LYS A 51 3.03 -0.87 -0.28
C LYS A 51 3.93 -0.50 0.92
N ALA A 52 4.20 0.78 1.15
CA ALA A 52 5.05 1.22 2.26
C ALA A 52 4.40 0.99 3.63
N ASN A 53 3.07 1.05 3.69
CA ASN A 53 2.31 0.84 4.92
C ASN A 53 2.06 -0.65 5.22
N LEU A 54 2.10 -1.51 4.20
CA LEU A 54 1.55 -2.87 4.29
C LEU A 54 2.60 -3.95 4.11
N SER A 55 2.52 -5.00 4.92
CA SER A 55 3.11 -6.30 4.63
C SER A 55 2.04 -7.25 4.09
N ALA A 56 2.45 -8.20 3.24
CA ALA A 56 1.56 -9.21 2.67
C ALA A 56 2.04 -10.62 3.04
N LYS A 57 1.08 -11.52 3.35
CA LYS A 57 1.35 -12.95 3.57
C LYS A 57 0.27 -13.79 2.91
N TYR A 58 0.66 -14.93 2.36
CA TYR A 58 -0.26 -15.99 1.96
C TYR A 58 -0.56 -16.87 3.17
N LYS A 59 -1.82 -17.25 3.29
CA LYS A 59 -2.28 -18.30 4.21
C LYS A 59 -3.10 -19.30 3.42
N GLY A 60 -2.58 -20.53 3.29
CA GLY A 60 -3.32 -21.65 2.78
C GLY A 60 -4.52 -21.99 3.67
N GLY A 61 -5.47 -22.66 3.09
CA GLY A 61 -6.68 -23.16 3.71
C GLY A 61 -6.98 -24.57 3.19
N ASP A 62 -8.23 -24.82 2.81
CA ASP A 62 -8.70 -26.13 2.39
C ASP A 62 -8.33 -26.44 0.94
N ALA A 63 -8.37 -27.73 0.58
CA ALA A 63 -8.24 -28.20 -0.80
C ALA A 63 -9.42 -29.10 -1.15
N ALA A 64 -9.98 -28.92 -2.33
CA ALA A 64 -11.05 -29.77 -2.85
C ALA A 64 -10.96 -29.87 -4.37
N THR A 65 -10.99 -31.09 -4.90
CA THR A 65 -11.08 -31.41 -6.34
C THR A 65 -10.33 -30.44 -7.26
N SER A 66 -8.99 -30.49 -7.23
CA SER A 66 -8.10 -29.64 -8.06
C SER A 66 -8.13 -28.13 -7.74
N HIS A 67 -8.75 -27.71 -6.66
CA HIS A 67 -8.73 -26.33 -6.18
C HIS A 67 -8.10 -26.24 -4.79
N TYR A 68 -7.26 -25.22 -4.61
CA TYR A 68 -6.66 -24.88 -3.32
C TYR A 68 -7.20 -23.51 -2.91
N TYR A 69 -7.81 -23.47 -1.74
CA TYR A 69 -8.39 -22.25 -1.18
C TYR A 69 -7.39 -21.60 -0.22
N GLY A 70 -7.24 -20.32 -0.32
CA GLY A 70 -6.33 -19.57 0.54
C GLY A 70 -6.75 -18.12 0.67
N ARG A 71 -5.87 -17.33 1.21
CA ARG A 71 -6.08 -15.89 1.35
C ARG A 71 -4.75 -15.14 1.35
N ILE A 72 -4.73 -14.01 0.68
CA ILE A 72 -3.71 -12.99 0.86
C ILE A 72 -4.14 -12.12 2.04
N VAL A 73 -3.27 -11.96 3.02
CA VAL A 73 -3.47 -11.13 4.20
C VAL A 73 -2.55 -9.93 4.10
N LEU A 74 -3.11 -8.73 4.03
CA LEU A 74 -2.38 -7.48 4.19
C LEU A 74 -2.46 -7.06 5.66
N ARG A 75 -1.34 -6.61 6.23
CA ARG A 75 -1.26 -6.06 7.58
C ARG A 75 -0.65 -4.68 7.53
N ASN A 76 -1.30 -3.71 8.19
CA ASN A 76 -0.69 -2.40 8.40
C ASN A 76 0.49 -2.54 9.38
N THR A 77 1.69 -2.25 8.88
CA THR A 77 2.95 -2.31 9.63
C THR A 77 3.55 -0.93 9.87
N SER A 78 2.84 0.13 9.44
CA SER A 78 3.21 1.51 9.72
C SER A 78 2.57 2.00 11.03
N GLU A 79 2.99 3.17 11.48
CA GLU A 79 2.40 3.88 12.63
C GLU A 79 1.15 4.70 12.23
N GLU A 80 0.81 4.75 10.94
CA GLU A 80 -0.26 5.58 10.42
C GLU A 80 -1.51 4.74 10.13
N THR A 81 -2.68 5.31 10.42
CA THR A 81 -3.97 4.76 9.99
C THR A 81 -4.18 5.03 8.51
N CYS A 82 -4.49 4.00 7.74
CA CYS A 82 -4.80 4.09 6.31
C CYS A 82 -6.01 3.22 5.95
N TYR A 83 -6.53 3.28 4.73
CA TYR A 83 -7.62 2.40 4.31
C TYR A 83 -7.25 1.58 3.07
N VAL A 84 -7.93 0.42 2.94
CA VAL A 84 -7.91 -0.42 1.74
C VAL A 84 -9.33 -0.54 1.20
N LYS A 85 -9.49 -0.45 -0.13
CA LYS A 85 -10.80 -0.60 -0.79
C LYS A 85 -10.65 -1.32 -2.13
N GLY A 86 -11.44 -2.34 -2.37
CA GLY A 86 -11.53 -2.97 -3.68
C GLY A 86 -10.56 -4.13 -3.90
N TYR A 87 -10.24 -4.35 -5.18
CA TYR A 87 -9.38 -5.45 -5.64
C TYR A 87 -7.96 -4.95 -5.82
N GLY A 88 -7.02 -5.73 -5.33
CA GLY A 88 -5.62 -5.58 -5.72
C GLY A 88 -5.32 -6.29 -7.05
N GLY A 89 -4.03 -6.54 -7.29
CA GLY A 89 -3.56 -7.43 -8.33
C GLY A 89 -2.89 -8.66 -7.73
N LEU A 90 -3.04 -9.80 -8.39
CA LEU A 90 -2.40 -11.06 -8.00
C LEU A 90 -1.91 -11.79 -9.25
N SER A 91 -0.68 -12.28 -9.24
CA SER A 91 -0.17 -13.14 -10.31
C SER A 91 0.92 -14.06 -9.80
N TYR A 92 1.11 -15.18 -10.47
CA TYR A 92 2.31 -15.99 -10.29
C TYR A 92 3.54 -15.30 -10.91
N VAL A 93 4.68 -15.43 -10.25
CA VAL A 93 5.98 -15.00 -10.77
C VAL A 93 7.02 -16.11 -10.60
N GLY A 94 8.05 -16.09 -11.44
CA GLY A 94 9.07 -17.11 -11.45
C GLY A 94 10.38 -16.63 -12.07
N LYS A 95 11.25 -17.59 -12.45
CA LYS A 95 12.57 -17.37 -13.06
C LYS A 95 13.56 -16.62 -12.16
N GLY A 96 13.33 -16.55 -10.86
CA GLY A 96 14.21 -15.86 -9.91
C GLY A 96 14.26 -14.33 -10.04
N ASN A 97 13.53 -13.75 -10.99
CA ASN A 97 13.57 -12.31 -11.31
C ASN A 97 12.19 -11.64 -11.30
N GLY A 98 11.15 -12.34 -10.84
CA GLY A 98 9.79 -11.80 -10.79
C GLY A 98 9.07 -11.77 -12.14
N THR A 99 9.55 -12.47 -13.18
CA THR A 99 8.81 -12.62 -14.43
C THR A 99 7.43 -13.23 -14.17
N GLN A 100 6.36 -12.62 -14.69
CA GLN A 100 5.02 -13.18 -14.57
C GLN A 100 4.90 -14.52 -15.30
N ILE A 101 4.25 -15.49 -14.66
CA ILE A 101 3.97 -16.82 -15.21
C ILE A 101 2.48 -16.93 -15.45
N GLY A 102 2.10 -17.03 -16.73
CA GLY A 102 0.69 -17.19 -17.14
C GLY A 102 -0.18 -15.95 -16.98
N ALA A 103 -1.49 -16.18 -16.85
CA ALA A 103 -2.48 -15.15 -16.64
C ALA A 103 -2.38 -14.51 -15.25
N PRO A 104 -2.73 -13.22 -15.08
CA PRO A 104 -3.03 -12.67 -13.76
C PRO A 104 -4.30 -13.33 -13.21
N ALA A 105 -4.53 -13.19 -11.91
CA ALA A 105 -5.73 -13.71 -11.27
C ALA A 105 -6.99 -12.98 -11.75
N ASP A 106 -8.06 -13.76 -11.98
CA ASP A 106 -9.38 -13.22 -12.26
C ASP A 106 -10.01 -12.64 -11.00
N ARG A 107 -10.77 -11.56 -11.18
CA ARG A 107 -11.51 -10.91 -10.10
C ARG A 107 -12.89 -11.57 -9.96
N THR A 108 -13.09 -12.35 -8.91
CA THR A 108 -14.39 -12.91 -8.59
C THR A 108 -15.28 -11.85 -7.93
N PRO A 109 -16.53 -11.62 -8.38
CA PRO A 109 -17.43 -10.63 -7.82
C PRO A 109 -17.54 -10.74 -6.29
N SER A 110 -17.35 -9.61 -5.61
CA SER A 110 -17.46 -9.51 -4.15
C SER A 110 -17.66 -8.05 -3.72
N ALA A 111 -18.19 -7.85 -2.51
CA ALA A 111 -18.29 -6.52 -1.92
C ALA A 111 -16.91 -5.86 -1.78
N THR A 112 -16.87 -4.54 -1.97
CA THR A 112 -15.67 -3.70 -1.91
C THR A 112 -15.78 -2.63 -0.80
N PRO A 113 -15.92 -3.02 0.48
CA PRO A 113 -16.00 -2.04 1.55
C PRO A 113 -14.71 -1.21 1.65
N LYS A 114 -14.83 0.04 2.08
CA LYS A 114 -13.69 0.82 2.54
C LYS A 114 -13.33 0.33 3.96
N THR A 115 -12.21 -0.38 4.08
CA THR A 115 -11.74 -0.92 5.36
C THR A 115 -10.61 -0.06 5.89
N VAL A 116 -10.82 0.60 7.01
CA VAL A 116 -9.77 1.38 7.71
C VAL A 116 -8.91 0.41 8.50
N LEU A 117 -7.60 0.59 8.44
CA LEU A 117 -6.59 -0.21 9.11
C LEU A 117 -5.77 0.68 10.04
N GLU A 118 -5.92 0.51 11.34
CA GLU A 118 -5.01 1.06 12.34
C GLU A 118 -3.67 0.29 12.32
N PRO A 119 -2.60 0.80 12.95
CA PRO A 119 -1.36 0.06 13.11
C PRO A 119 -1.58 -1.36 13.66
N GLY A 120 -1.11 -2.36 12.91
CA GLY A 120 -1.28 -3.78 13.27
C GLY A 120 -2.51 -4.47 12.69
N ASP A 121 -3.51 -3.74 12.21
CA ASP A 121 -4.74 -4.30 11.64
C ASP A 121 -4.50 -5.06 10.32
N LYS A 122 -5.48 -5.88 9.97
CA LYS A 122 -5.38 -6.80 8.82
C LYS A 122 -6.65 -6.78 8.00
N VAL A 123 -6.47 -6.91 6.70
CA VAL A 123 -7.52 -7.14 5.72
C VAL A 123 -7.15 -8.34 4.86
N ARG A 124 -8.14 -9.03 4.27
CA ARG A 124 -7.93 -10.30 3.56
C ARG A 124 -8.62 -10.29 2.21
N SER A 125 -7.95 -10.90 1.22
CA SER A 125 -8.55 -11.30 -0.05
C SER A 125 -8.56 -12.83 -0.11
N ALA A 126 -9.72 -13.45 -0.27
CA ALA A 126 -9.81 -14.88 -0.53
C ALA A 126 -9.30 -15.15 -1.95
N ILE A 127 -8.53 -16.22 -2.11
CA ILE A 127 -8.01 -16.65 -3.40
C ILE A 127 -8.35 -18.12 -3.65
N VAL A 128 -8.44 -18.48 -4.93
CA VAL A 128 -8.53 -19.87 -5.40
C VAL A 128 -7.38 -20.11 -6.36
N GLU A 129 -6.66 -21.20 -6.14
CA GLU A 129 -5.63 -21.71 -7.03
C GLU A 129 -6.14 -22.99 -7.67
N THR A 130 -6.30 -23.02 -8.99
CA THR A 130 -6.68 -24.22 -9.74
C THR A 130 -5.43 -25.01 -10.11
N SER A 131 -5.45 -26.32 -9.90
CA SER A 131 -4.36 -27.20 -10.30
C SER A 131 -4.12 -27.15 -11.81
N PHE A 132 -2.88 -27.11 -12.22
CA PHE A 132 -2.50 -27.22 -13.63
C PHE A 132 -2.65 -28.62 -14.19
N ALA A 133 -2.71 -29.65 -13.34
CA ALA A 133 -2.62 -31.06 -13.72
C ALA A 133 -3.70 -31.54 -14.73
N PRO A 134 -4.96 -31.06 -14.68
CA PRO A 134 -5.97 -31.43 -15.66
C PRO A 134 -5.73 -30.87 -17.08
N TYR A 135 -4.89 -29.87 -17.24
CA TYR A 135 -4.67 -29.22 -18.53
C TYR A 135 -3.64 -30.01 -19.38
N PRO A 136 -3.85 -30.15 -20.70
CA PRO A 136 -2.86 -30.74 -21.60
C PRO A 136 -1.53 -29.98 -21.51
N LYS A 137 -0.40 -30.71 -21.45
CA LYS A 137 0.93 -30.09 -21.32
C LYS A 137 1.26 -29.07 -22.41
N LYS A 138 0.78 -29.30 -23.64
CA LYS A 138 0.97 -28.37 -24.78
C LYS A 138 0.21 -27.07 -24.57
N GLU A 139 -0.97 -27.13 -23.97
CA GLU A 139 -1.81 -25.98 -23.67
C GLU A 139 -1.31 -25.22 -22.46
N CYS A 140 -1.12 -25.86 -21.32
CA CYS A 140 -0.67 -25.27 -20.07
C CYS A 140 0.77 -24.75 -20.15
N ARG A 141 1.68 -25.52 -20.73
CA ARG A 141 3.14 -25.31 -20.67
C ARG A 141 3.61 -25.17 -19.20
N PRO A 142 3.55 -26.28 -18.42
CA PRO A 142 3.86 -26.26 -16.99
C PRO A 142 5.20 -25.60 -16.69
N THR A 143 5.22 -24.67 -15.76
CA THR A 143 6.39 -23.84 -15.46
C THR A 143 6.50 -23.63 -13.95
N LYS A 144 7.74 -23.67 -13.43
CA LYS A 144 8.02 -23.39 -12.01
C LYS A 144 7.62 -21.95 -11.66
N VAL A 145 6.96 -21.82 -10.53
CA VAL A 145 6.56 -20.56 -9.89
C VAL A 145 7.37 -20.40 -8.62
N ASP A 146 7.93 -19.20 -8.40
CA ASP A 146 8.67 -18.85 -7.17
C ASP A 146 7.71 -18.33 -6.10
N GLY A 147 6.60 -17.70 -6.53
CA GLY A 147 5.61 -17.14 -5.60
C GLY A 147 4.59 -16.23 -6.26
N PHE A 148 3.93 -15.46 -5.40
CA PHE A 148 2.96 -14.45 -5.80
C PHE A 148 3.57 -13.07 -5.90
N ARG A 149 3.14 -12.32 -6.90
CA ARG A 149 3.25 -10.86 -6.96
C ARG A 149 1.89 -10.27 -6.62
N VAL A 150 1.86 -9.49 -5.53
CA VAL A 150 0.64 -8.89 -4.99
C VAL A 150 0.73 -7.37 -5.15
N TYR A 151 -0.28 -6.75 -5.75
CA TYR A 151 -0.47 -5.31 -5.74
C TYR A 151 -1.57 -4.97 -4.73
N VAL A 152 -1.32 -3.98 -3.90
CA VAL A 152 -2.36 -3.35 -3.09
C VAL A 152 -3.34 -2.65 -4.05
N PRO A 153 -4.65 -2.54 -3.74
CA PRO A 153 -5.55 -1.71 -4.56
C PRO A 153 -4.96 -0.34 -4.86
N ASP A 154 -5.14 0.14 -6.09
CA ASP A 154 -4.67 1.44 -6.63
C ASP A 154 -3.16 1.73 -6.50
N GLU A 155 -2.34 0.71 -6.17
CA GLU A 155 -0.88 0.81 -6.08
C GLU A 155 -0.20 0.11 -7.27
N THR A 156 0.86 0.71 -7.80
CA THR A 156 1.66 0.18 -8.93
C THR A 156 2.88 -0.62 -8.49
N ARG A 157 3.30 -0.49 -7.23
CA ARG A 157 4.41 -1.24 -6.64
C ARG A 157 3.91 -2.53 -6.00
N SER A 158 4.53 -3.65 -6.33
CA SER A 158 4.13 -4.97 -5.84
C SER A 158 4.90 -5.42 -4.59
N ILE A 159 4.29 -6.35 -3.87
CA ILE A 159 4.90 -7.12 -2.78
C ILE A 159 5.08 -8.56 -3.27
N PHE A 160 6.26 -9.16 -3.05
CA PHE A 160 6.50 -10.57 -3.34
C PHE A 160 6.17 -11.42 -2.11
N ILE A 161 5.52 -12.58 -2.35
CA ILE A 161 5.27 -13.60 -1.34
C ILE A 161 5.81 -14.92 -1.89
N ALA A 162 6.76 -15.54 -1.20
CA ALA A 162 7.28 -16.85 -1.58
C ALA A 162 6.17 -17.91 -1.48
N HIS A 163 5.95 -18.62 -2.59
CA HIS A 163 4.98 -19.70 -2.73
C HIS A 163 5.39 -20.62 -3.88
N PRO A 164 6.44 -21.45 -3.68
CA PRO A 164 6.91 -22.34 -4.71
C PRO A 164 5.83 -23.33 -5.14
N THR A 165 5.50 -23.34 -6.44
CA THR A 165 4.50 -24.24 -7.02
C THR A 165 4.76 -24.43 -8.52
N THR A 166 3.82 -25.03 -9.25
CA THR A 166 3.82 -25.13 -10.71
C THR A 166 2.58 -24.45 -11.25
N GLY A 167 2.76 -23.56 -12.20
CA GLY A 167 1.70 -22.87 -12.93
C GLY A 167 1.72 -23.17 -14.43
N CYS A 168 0.84 -22.56 -15.18
CA CYS A 168 0.79 -22.59 -16.65
C CYS A 168 1.45 -21.33 -17.22
N ALA A 169 2.44 -21.49 -18.09
CA ALA A 169 3.04 -20.34 -18.79
C ALA A 169 2.12 -19.73 -19.87
N ASN A 170 1.10 -20.46 -20.30
CA ASN A 170 0.14 -19.96 -21.26
C ASN A 170 -0.82 -18.95 -20.61
N PRO A 171 -0.84 -17.66 -21.04
CA PRO A 171 -1.72 -16.65 -20.47
C PRO A 171 -3.20 -16.83 -20.80
N LYS A 172 -3.56 -17.82 -21.61
CA LYS A 172 -4.96 -18.19 -21.88
C LYS A 172 -5.50 -19.20 -20.89
N VAL A 173 -4.65 -19.78 -20.03
CA VAL A 173 -5.04 -20.70 -18.97
C VAL A 173 -5.02 -19.93 -17.65
N HIS A 174 -6.19 -19.76 -17.07
CA HIS A 174 -6.40 -19.01 -15.84
C HIS A 174 -6.44 -19.98 -14.65
N LEU A 175 -5.45 -19.90 -13.78
CA LEU A 175 -5.32 -20.76 -12.61
C LEU A 175 -5.60 -20.03 -11.30
N LEU A 176 -5.69 -18.70 -11.33
CA LEU A 176 -5.86 -17.88 -10.13
C LEU A 176 -7.15 -17.08 -10.20
N GLU A 177 -7.84 -17.05 -9.07
CA GLU A 177 -8.96 -16.14 -8.83
C GLU A 177 -8.77 -15.45 -7.48
N HIS A 178 -9.30 -14.23 -7.33
CA HIS A 178 -9.31 -13.55 -6.05
C HIS A 178 -10.51 -12.63 -5.86
N LYS A 179 -10.88 -12.41 -4.60
CA LYS A 179 -11.93 -11.48 -4.17
C LYS A 179 -11.33 -10.14 -3.76
N ALA A 180 -12.18 -9.11 -3.64
CA ALA A 180 -11.77 -7.84 -3.04
C ALA A 180 -11.28 -8.03 -1.60
N TYR A 181 -10.44 -7.12 -1.13
CA TYR A 181 -9.99 -7.08 0.26
C TYR A 181 -11.13 -6.64 1.19
N ARG A 182 -11.26 -7.35 2.33
CA ARG A 182 -12.27 -7.10 3.37
C ARG A 182 -11.84 -7.69 4.72
#